data_294c151ddfcac2025741d8bf57780044
#
_entry.id   294c151ddfcac2025741d8bf57780044
#
_cell.length_a   1.000
_cell.length_b   1.000
_cell.length_c   1.000
_cell.angle_alpha   90.00
_cell.angle_beta   90.00
_cell.angle_gamma   90.00
#
_symmetry.space_group_name_H-M   'P 1'
#
loop_
_entity.id
_entity.type
_entity.pdbx_description
1 polymer ?
#
loop_
_entity_poly.entity_id
_entity_poly.type
_entity_poly.pdbx_seq_one_letter_code
_entity_poly.pdbx_strand_id
1 'polypeptide(L)'
;MSNELIIQKGSSGVEIALLSNRKLIEFHRETAGDGFQVGDFYLGKVKKISPSLNAAFIHVGGEKDGFLTYFDLGPNVTSLRKVVKSAIAGHPRAADLDQFTIETPIVKTGKIGQVLKTGEPLLIQVIKEPIANKGPKVTCDISIPGRYFILVPFQNNISISRKIGNPKEKARLKDLANSIRPHNFGVIVRTVSEGVAIEELDKDMRDLVKKWNDLIRGLKNAPLSSKILGEGNRLQTLLRDILNDSFTQIVTNDPEIHGSVKETLGKYNTDSDKILKLHSGKNSLFDQYNVNRQIQASFGRNVPFSGGAYLVIDHTEALHVIDVNSGSTSFDQQNREENVLKVNLEAVEEIARQVRLRDMGGIIVIDFIDMRDPKKKNELFTALKSAMKTDRARHTILPMSKFGLVQITRERVRPATEIATQEVCISCNGRSEEHTSELQSRVDISYAVFCLKKK
;
A
#
# COMPACT_ATOMS: atom_id res chain seq x y z
N MET A 1 7.90 20.43 4.31
CA MET A 1 8.16 19.07 4.81
C MET A 1 9.30 18.50 4.01
N SER A 2 10.29 17.90 4.66
CA SER A 2 11.45 17.27 4.01
C SER A 2 11.24 15.76 4.03
N ASN A 3 11.19 15.15 2.85
CA ASN A 3 11.08 13.70 2.73
C ASN A 3 12.41 13.11 2.28
N GLU A 4 12.79 11.99 2.89
CA GLU A 4 14.03 11.27 2.62
C GLU A 4 13.70 9.80 2.39
N LEU A 5 14.30 9.18 1.38
CA LEU A 5 14.15 7.76 1.08
C LEU A 5 15.48 7.07 1.31
N ILE A 6 15.51 6.13 2.23
CA ILE A 6 16.69 5.38 2.60
C ILE A 6 16.50 3.93 2.15
N ILE A 7 17.39 3.45 1.29
CA ILE A 7 17.29 2.13 0.65
C ILE A 7 18.52 1.32 1.00
N GLN A 8 18.36 0.27 1.76
CA GLN A 8 19.44 -0.62 2.17
C GLN A 8 19.27 -2.00 1.57
N LYS A 9 20.28 -2.46 0.84
CA LYS A 9 20.38 -3.86 0.41
C LYS A 9 21.13 -4.63 1.49
N GLY A 10 20.47 -5.63 2.05
CA GLY A 10 21.01 -6.57 3.03
C GLY A 10 21.06 -7.98 2.46
N SER A 11 21.49 -8.94 3.28
CA SER A 11 21.56 -10.38 2.89
C SER A 11 20.19 -11.00 2.62
N SER A 12 19.12 -10.48 3.24
CA SER A 12 17.75 -11.00 3.13
C SER A 12 16.89 -10.28 2.07
N GLY A 13 17.41 -9.26 1.40
CA GLY A 13 16.69 -8.49 0.40
C GLY A 13 16.92 -6.98 0.50
N VAL A 14 15.99 -6.22 -0.06
CA VAL A 14 16.04 -4.76 -0.07
C VAL A 14 15.05 -4.21 0.97
N GLU A 15 15.55 -3.33 1.83
CA GLU A 15 14.75 -2.62 2.81
C GLU A 15 14.66 -1.14 2.43
N ILE A 16 13.45 -0.59 2.49
CA ILE A 16 13.14 0.77 2.07
C ILE A 16 12.46 1.49 3.23
N ALA A 17 13.06 2.57 3.71
CA ALA A 17 12.52 3.43 4.75
C ALA A 17 12.19 4.80 4.19
N LEU A 18 10.96 5.26 4.37
CA LEU A 18 10.53 6.62 4.05
C LEU A 18 10.48 7.43 5.34
N LEU A 19 11.27 8.51 5.36
CA LEU A 19 11.32 9.45 6.46
C LEU A 19 10.64 10.75 6.05
N SER A 20 9.89 11.37 6.95
CA SER A 20 9.39 12.74 6.81
C SER A 20 9.84 13.55 8.02
N ASN A 21 10.57 14.65 7.78
CA ASN A 21 11.23 15.42 8.84
C ASN A 21 12.04 14.51 9.79
N ARG A 22 12.80 13.56 9.24
CA ARG A 22 13.60 12.54 9.95
C ARG A 22 12.79 11.53 10.79
N LYS A 23 11.46 11.55 10.73
CA LYS A 23 10.60 10.57 11.40
C LYS A 23 10.20 9.48 10.42
N LEU A 24 10.37 8.22 10.79
CA LEU A 24 10.02 7.05 9.97
C LEU A 24 8.49 6.96 9.82
N ILE A 25 8.01 7.05 8.57
CA ILE A 25 6.57 7.04 8.26
C ILE A 25 6.12 5.81 7.47
N GLU A 26 7.03 5.19 6.69
CA GLU A 26 6.75 3.93 5.99
C GLU A 26 8.02 3.08 5.98
N PHE A 27 7.84 1.77 6.10
CA PHE A 27 8.90 0.79 6.01
C PHE A 27 8.46 -0.38 5.14
N HIS A 28 9.31 -0.76 4.19
CA HIS A 28 9.04 -1.86 3.29
C HIS A 28 10.25 -2.80 3.26
N ARG A 29 9.98 -4.09 3.27
CA ARG A 29 11.00 -5.13 3.05
C ARG A 29 10.63 -5.92 1.81
N GLU A 30 11.54 -6.01 0.87
CA GLU A 30 11.42 -6.80 -0.34
C GLU A 30 12.37 -7.98 -0.21
N THR A 31 11.82 -9.17 0.00
CA THR A 31 12.61 -10.41 -0.02
C THR A 31 12.78 -10.86 -1.45
N ALA A 32 13.97 -11.34 -1.78
CA ALA A 32 14.23 -11.95 -3.08
C ALA A 32 13.34 -13.20 -3.23
N GLY A 33 12.38 -13.17 -4.14
CA GLY A 33 11.49 -14.29 -4.44
C GLY A 33 10.49 -13.91 -5.52
N ASP A 34 10.05 -14.91 -6.30
CA ASP A 34 9.03 -14.79 -7.34
C ASP A 34 7.61 -14.63 -6.75
N GLY A 35 7.44 -13.67 -5.87
CA GLY A 35 6.15 -13.37 -5.27
C GLY A 35 5.22 -12.63 -6.23
N PHE A 36 3.91 -12.84 -6.07
CA PHE A 36 2.90 -12.03 -6.73
C PHE A 36 2.92 -10.62 -6.17
N GLN A 37 3.12 -9.63 -7.03
CA GLN A 37 3.07 -8.22 -6.67
C GLN A 37 1.79 -7.57 -7.16
N VAL A 38 1.25 -6.63 -6.37
CA VAL A 38 0.09 -5.83 -6.80
C VAL A 38 0.42 -5.07 -8.08
N GLY A 39 -0.47 -5.18 -9.07
CA GLY A 39 -0.29 -4.58 -10.39
C GLY A 39 0.25 -5.54 -11.45
N ASP A 40 0.85 -6.66 -11.09
CA ASP A 40 1.34 -7.66 -12.04
C ASP A 40 0.22 -8.25 -12.89
N PHE A 41 0.52 -8.48 -14.17
CA PHE A 41 -0.38 -9.09 -15.14
C PHE A 41 0.02 -10.51 -15.47
N TYR A 42 -0.97 -11.41 -15.43
CA TYR A 42 -0.79 -12.83 -15.76
C TYR A 42 -1.78 -13.28 -16.84
N LEU A 43 -1.32 -14.16 -17.72
CA LEU A 43 -2.21 -14.96 -18.55
C LEU A 43 -2.58 -16.22 -17.75
N GLY A 44 -3.62 -16.13 -16.93
CA GLY A 44 -4.07 -17.25 -16.11
C GLY A 44 -4.96 -18.22 -16.87
N LYS A 45 -5.15 -19.42 -16.29
CA LYS A 45 -6.10 -20.44 -16.78
C LYS A 45 -7.19 -20.67 -15.72
N VAL A 46 -8.45 -20.58 -16.09
CA VAL A 46 -9.56 -20.90 -15.18
C VAL A 46 -9.48 -22.36 -14.77
N LYS A 47 -9.11 -22.64 -13.51
CA LYS A 47 -8.92 -23.99 -12.98
C LYS A 47 -10.22 -24.58 -12.45
N LYS A 48 -10.96 -23.79 -11.66
CA LYS A 48 -12.20 -24.23 -11.03
C LYS A 48 -13.15 -23.05 -10.83
N ILE A 49 -14.43 -23.27 -11.07
CA ILE A 49 -15.51 -22.33 -10.75
C ILE A 49 -16.21 -22.81 -9.49
N SER A 50 -16.44 -21.93 -8.53
CA SER A 50 -17.16 -22.16 -7.29
C SER A 50 -18.47 -21.37 -7.29
N PRO A 51 -19.61 -21.99 -7.62
CA PRO A 51 -20.91 -21.31 -7.67
C PRO A 51 -21.35 -20.76 -6.30
N SER A 52 -21.05 -21.46 -5.21
CA SER A 52 -21.41 -21.06 -3.84
C SER A 52 -20.72 -19.76 -3.41
N LEU A 53 -19.48 -19.53 -3.86
CA LEU A 53 -18.73 -18.30 -3.59
C LEU A 53 -18.92 -17.23 -4.66
N ASN A 54 -19.62 -17.56 -5.74
CA ASN A 54 -19.67 -16.76 -6.97
C ASN A 54 -18.28 -16.30 -7.43
N ALA A 55 -17.32 -17.23 -7.44
CA ALA A 55 -15.90 -16.98 -7.67
C ALA A 55 -15.26 -18.08 -8.52
N ALA A 56 -14.08 -17.79 -9.07
CA ALA A 56 -13.24 -18.75 -9.78
C ALA A 56 -11.83 -18.78 -9.19
N PHE A 57 -11.19 -19.94 -9.28
CA PHE A 57 -9.78 -20.12 -8.98
C PHE A 57 -9.01 -20.15 -10.30
N ILE A 58 -8.03 -19.28 -10.42
CA ILE A 58 -7.24 -19.06 -11.63
C ILE A 58 -5.82 -19.56 -11.40
N HIS A 59 -5.39 -20.53 -12.19
CA HIS A 59 -4.01 -20.98 -12.16
C HIS A 59 -3.09 -19.92 -12.80
N VAL A 60 -2.09 -19.46 -12.04
CA VAL A 60 -1.20 -18.34 -12.39
C VAL A 60 0.28 -18.76 -12.42
N GLY A 61 0.56 -20.06 -12.39
CA GLY A 61 1.93 -20.60 -12.43
C GLY A 61 2.63 -20.77 -11.09
N GLY A 62 2.03 -20.31 -9.99
CA GLY A 62 2.55 -20.51 -8.64
C GLY A 62 1.89 -21.70 -7.92
N GLU A 63 2.33 -21.99 -6.70
CA GLU A 63 1.74 -23.05 -5.85
C GLU A 63 0.28 -22.75 -5.49
N LYS A 64 -0.08 -21.47 -5.36
CA LYS A 64 -1.41 -21.02 -4.98
C LYS A 64 -2.13 -20.38 -6.16
N ASP A 65 -3.38 -20.81 -6.37
CA ASP A 65 -4.23 -20.25 -7.42
C ASP A 65 -4.73 -18.84 -7.04
N GLY A 66 -4.88 -17.97 -8.04
CA GLY A 66 -5.49 -16.66 -7.89
C GLY A 66 -6.99 -16.77 -7.61
N PHE A 67 -7.50 -15.94 -6.71
CA PHE A 67 -8.91 -15.87 -6.34
C PHE A 67 -9.60 -14.71 -7.07
N LEU A 68 -10.59 -15.01 -7.90
CA LEU A 68 -11.34 -14.07 -8.73
C LEU A 68 -12.82 -14.14 -8.38
N THR A 69 -13.38 -13.07 -7.80
CA THR A 69 -14.83 -12.99 -7.55
C THR A 69 -15.58 -12.45 -8.76
N TYR A 70 -16.90 -12.63 -8.80
CA TYR A 70 -17.74 -12.08 -9.87
C TYR A 70 -17.59 -10.55 -9.98
N PHE A 71 -17.49 -9.83 -8.86
CA PHE A 71 -17.29 -8.38 -8.87
C PHE A 71 -15.94 -7.97 -9.47
N ASP A 72 -14.92 -8.79 -9.28
CA ASP A 72 -13.57 -8.53 -9.79
C ASP A 72 -13.42 -8.87 -11.29
N LEU A 73 -14.45 -9.45 -11.95
CA LEU A 73 -14.48 -9.58 -13.41
C LEU A 73 -14.49 -8.22 -14.11
N GLY A 74 -15.02 -7.20 -13.44
CA GLY A 74 -15.27 -5.90 -14.06
C GLY A 74 -16.39 -5.94 -15.11
N PRO A 75 -16.98 -4.78 -15.44
CA PRO A 75 -18.10 -4.71 -16.38
C PRO A 75 -17.72 -5.14 -17.79
N ASN A 76 -16.49 -4.88 -18.21
CA ASN A 76 -16.02 -5.03 -19.59
C ASN A 76 -15.23 -6.33 -19.84
N VAL A 77 -15.38 -7.35 -18.98
CA VAL A 77 -14.65 -8.63 -19.12
C VAL A 77 -14.90 -9.32 -20.48
N THR A 78 -16.08 -9.15 -21.07
CA THR A 78 -16.41 -9.72 -22.41
C THR A 78 -15.54 -9.08 -23.48
N SER A 79 -15.36 -7.76 -23.46
CA SER A 79 -14.46 -7.02 -24.36
C SER A 79 -13.01 -7.45 -24.15
N LEU A 80 -12.56 -7.56 -22.91
CA LEU A 80 -11.20 -8.03 -22.57
C LEU A 80 -10.95 -9.43 -23.13
N ARG A 81 -11.87 -10.37 -22.94
CA ARG A 81 -11.74 -11.75 -23.45
C ARG A 81 -11.63 -11.80 -24.97
N LYS A 82 -12.34 -10.95 -25.71
CA LYS A 82 -12.21 -10.83 -27.17
C LYS A 82 -10.82 -10.36 -27.56
N VAL A 83 -10.31 -9.31 -26.91
CA VAL A 83 -8.96 -8.78 -27.17
C VAL A 83 -7.90 -9.82 -26.84
N VAL A 84 -7.99 -10.50 -25.70
CA VAL A 84 -7.07 -11.58 -25.30
C VAL A 84 -7.07 -12.71 -26.31
N LYS A 85 -8.24 -13.19 -26.76
CA LYS A 85 -8.36 -14.22 -27.79
C LYS A 85 -7.73 -13.80 -29.10
N SER A 86 -7.96 -12.56 -29.54
CA SER A 86 -7.36 -11.98 -30.75
C SER A 86 -5.84 -11.89 -30.63
N ALA A 87 -5.32 -11.47 -29.47
CA ALA A 87 -3.88 -11.34 -29.19
C ALA A 87 -3.18 -12.71 -29.21
N ILE A 88 -3.74 -13.72 -28.54
CA ILE A 88 -3.23 -15.10 -28.54
C ILE A 88 -3.22 -15.67 -29.97
N ALA A 89 -4.25 -15.37 -30.77
CA ALA A 89 -4.29 -15.76 -32.19
C ALA A 89 -3.30 -15.00 -33.08
N GLY A 90 -2.58 -14.02 -32.51
CA GLY A 90 -1.51 -13.27 -33.21
C GLY A 90 -2.01 -12.16 -34.13
N HIS A 91 -3.25 -11.67 -33.95
CA HIS A 91 -3.77 -10.57 -34.75
C HIS A 91 -2.94 -9.28 -34.52
N PRO A 92 -2.42 -8.62 -35.56
CA PRO A 92 -1.47 -7.52 -35.39
C PRO A 92 -2.07 -6.27 -34.75
N ARG A 93 -3.39 -6.09 -34.83
CA ARG A 93 -4.12 -4.95 -34.26
C ARG A 93 -4.89 -5.31 -32.99
N ALA A 94 -4.57 -6.40 -32.32
CA ALA A 94 -5.29 -6.82 -31.10
C ALA A 94 -5.22 -5.78 -29.98
N ALA A 95 -4.15 -4.98 -29.91
CA ALA A 95 -3.96 -3.93 -28.91
C ALA A 95 -4.65 -2.60 -29.27
N ASP A 96 -5.02 -2.42 -30.54
CA ASP A 96 -5.66 -1.21 -31.04
C ASP A 96 -7.15 -1.20 -30.69
N LEU A 97 -7.54 -0.28 -29.82
CA LEU A 97 -8.94 -0.14 -29.42
C LEU A 97 -9.70 0.95 -30.18
N ASP A 98 -9.06 1.70 -31.08
CA ASP A 98 -9.70 2.85 -31.76
C ASP A 98 -10.94 2.40 -32.58
N GLN A 99 -10.86 1.26 -33.24
CA GLN A 99 -11.96 0.70 -34.01
C GLN A 99 -12.67 -0.47 -33.30
N PHE A 100 -12.30 -0.74 -32.04
CA PHE A 100 -12.87 -1.84 -31.27
C PHE A 100 -14.28 -1.49 -30.77
N THR A 101 -15.26 -2.33 -31.10
CA THR A 101 -16.61 -2.19 -30.55
C THR A 101 -16.65 -2.81 -29.17
N ILE A 102 -16.87 -1.98 -28.16
CA ILE A 102 -17.00 -2.44 -26.75
C ILE A 102 -18.28 -3.29 -26.65
N GLU A 103 -18.13 -4.48 -26.07
CA GLU A 103 -19.26 -5.38 -25.80
C GLU A 103 -20.15 -4.83 -24.69
N THR A 104 -21.42 -5.30 -24.70
CA THR A 104 -22.35 -4.97 -23.62
C THR A 104 -21.76 -5.38 -22.27
N PRO A 105 -21.67 -4.45 -21.30
CA PRO A 105 -21.17 -4.75 -19.97
C PRO A 105 -21.96 -5.85 -19.27
N ILE A 106 -21.27 -6.69 -18.49
CA ILE A 106 -21.95 -7.69 -17.67
C ILE A 106 -22.77 -7.03 -16.55
N VAL A 107 -23.89 -7.63 -16.19
CA VAL A 107 -24.74 -7.12 -15.10
C VAL A 107 -24.08 -7.35 -13.74
N LYS A 108 -24.24 -6.40 -12.80
CA LYS A 108 -23.60 -6.45 -11.48
C LYS A 108 -24.04 -7.64 -10.61
N THR A 109 -25.23 -8.17 -10.82
CA THR A 109 -25.84 -9.26 -10.02
C THR A 109 -25.79 -10.62 -10.70
N GLY A 110 -24.87 -10.83 -11.65
CA GLY A 110 -24.74 -12.07 -12.40
C GLY A 110 -24.02 -13.19 -11.64
N LYS A 111 -23.89 -14.34 -12.30
CA LYS A 111 -23.16 -15.51 -11.79
C LYS A 111 -21.89 -15.75 -12.61
N ILE A 112 -20.77 -16.03 -11.95
CA ILE A 112 -19.47 -16.20 -12.60
C ILE A 112 -19.46 -17.33 -13.63
N GLY A 113 -20.18 -18.42 -13.36
CA GLY A 113 -20.30 -19.56 -14.29
C GLY A 113 -21.08 -19.26 -15.57
N GLN A 114 -21.80 -18.14 -15.67
CA GLN A 114 -22.44 -17.67 -16.89
C GLN A 114 -21.45 -16.91 -17.79
N VAL A 115 -20.37 -16.40 -17.22
CA VAL A 115 -19.37 -15.57 -17.90
C VAL A 115 -18.13 -16.37 -18.26
N LEU A 116 -17.62 -17.18 -17.33
CA LEU A 116 -16.37 -17.94 -17.48
C LEU A 116 -16.62 -19.43 -17.65
N LYS A 117 -15.69 -20.08 -18.36
CA LYS A 117 -15.64 -21.55 -18.51
C LYS A 117 -14.33 -22.08 -17.95
N THR A 118 -14.38 -23.29 -17.35
CA THR A 118 -13.17 -23.98 -16.90
C THR A 118 -12.25 -24.25 -18.09
N GLY A 119 -10.97 -24.06 -17.91
CA GLY A 119 -9.93 -24.28 -18.91
C GLY A 119 -9.62 -23.09 -19.81
N GLU A 120 -10.43 -22.02 -19.81
CA GLU A 120 -10.18 -20.87 -20.70
C GLU A 120 -9.03 -19.99 -20.20
N PRO A 121 -8.27 -19.38 -21.14
CA PRO A 121 -7.26 -18.38 -20.81
C PRO A 121 -7.91 -17.06 -20.43
N LEU A 122 -7.33 -16.37 -19.44
CA LEU A 122 -7.86 -15.11 -18.94
C LEU A 122 -6.71 -14.18 -18.57
N LEU A 123 -6.71 -12.95 -19.10
CA LEU A 123 -5.81 -11.91 -18.64
C LEU A 123 -6.32 -11.35 -17.31
N ILE A 124 -5.47 -11.42 -16.31
CA ILE A 124 -5.79 -10.98 -14.95
C ILE A 124 -4.69 -10.05 -14.41
N GLN A 125 -5.08 -9.20 -13.48
CA GLN A 125 -4.19 -8.33 -12.72
C GLN A 125 -4.27 -8.66 -11.24
N VAL A 126 -3.13 -8.70 -10.55
CA VAL A 126 -3.07 -8.90 -9.10
C VAL A 126 -3.50 -7.61 -8.39
N ILE A 127 -4.49 -7.69 -7.51
CA ILE A 127 -4.96 -6.55 -6.70
C ILE A 127 -4.65 -6.68 -5.21
N LYS A 128 -4.37 -7.92 -4.74
CA LYS A 128 -3.87 -8.17 -3.38
C LYS A 128 -2.86 -9.30 -3.40
N GLU A 129 -1.78 -9.11 -2.67
CA GLU A 129 -0.75 -10.13 -2.49
C GLU A 129 -1.28 -11.34 -1.71
N PRO A 130 -0.67 -12.52 -1.83
CA PRO A 130 -1.01 -13.68 -1.03
C PRO A 130 -0.89 -13.39 0.46
N ILE A 131 -1.85 -13.86 1.26
CA ILE A 131 -1.82 -13.69 2.72
C ILE A 131 -2.01 -15.06 3.36
N ALA A 132 -1.10 -15.45 4.24
CA ALA A 132 -1.09 -16.75 4.90
C ALA A 132 -1.26 -17.92 3.89
N ASN A 133 -2.30 -18.72 4.02
CA ASN A 133 -2.56 -19.87 3.15
C ASN A 133 -3.40 -19.53 1.91
N LYS A 134 -3.80 -18.26 1.71
CA LYS A 134 -4.63 -17.83 0.57
C LYS A 134 -3.75 -17.38 -0.59
N GLY A 135 -4.15 -17.69 -1.81
CA GLY A 135 -3.52 -17.17 -3.03
C GLY A 135 -3.82 -15.69 -3.27
N PRO A 136 -3.21 -15.10 -4.30
CA PRO A 136 -3.41 -13.67 -4.61
C PRO A 136 -4.87 -13.42 -5.00
N LYS A 137 -5.39 -12.23 -4.64
CA LYS A 137 -6.66 -11.77 -5.19
C LYS A 137 -6.40 -11.09 -6.53
N VAL A 138 -7.17 -11.47 -7.55
CA VAL A 138 -6.99 -11.02 -8.93
C VAL A 138 -8.26 -10.40 -9.50
N THR A 139 -8.11 -9.59 -10.55
CA THR A 139 -9.21 -8.91 -11.25
C THR A 139 -9.02 -8.99 -12.77
N CYS A 140 -10.14 -8.92 -13.51
CA CYS A 140 -10.17 -8.67 -14.95
C CYS A 140 -10.50 -7.21 -15.28
N ASP A 141 -10.81 -6.37 -14.28
CA ASP A 141 -10.99 -4.95 -14.46
C ASP A 141 -9.61 -4.27 -14.49
N ILE A 142 -8.98 -4.35 -15.65
CA ILE A 142 -7.59 -3.93 -15.87
C ILE A 142 -7.45 -2.44 -15.69
N SER A 143 -6.41 -2.04 -14.94
CA SER A 143 -6.00 -0.67 -14.79
C SER A 143 -4.47 -0.56 -14.87
N ILE A 144 -3.97 0.39 -15.65
CA ILE A 144 -2.52 0.60 -15.86
C ILE A 144 -2.15 1.91 -15.18
N PRO A 145 -1.50 1.85 -13.99
CA PRO A 145 -1.14 3.05 -13.27
C PRO A 145 0.13 3.69 -13.85
N GLY A 146 0.04 4.99 -14.14
CA GLY A 146 1.14 5.89 -14.40
C GLY A 146 1.44 6.78 -13.19
N ARG A 147 2.29 7.77 -13.40
CA ARG A 147 2.59 8.77 -12.39
C ARG A 147 1.41 9.73 -12.20
N TYR A 148 0.88 10.25 -13.29
CA TYR A 148 -0.15 11.29 -13.31
C TYR A 148 -1.53 10.74 -13.62
N PHE A 149 -1.61 9.68 -14.41
CA PHE A 149 -2.84 9.05 -14.84
C PHE A 149 -2.91 7.57 -14.48
N ILE A 150 -4.14 7.05 -14.44
CA ILE A 150 -4.40 5.61 -14.51
C ILE A 150 -5.23 5.40 -15.76
N LEU A 151 -4.73 4.56 -16.67
CA LEU A 151 -5.41 4.20 -17.91
C LEU A 151 -6.29 2.98 -17.70
N VAL A 152 -7.56 3.06 -18.10
CA VAL A 152 -8.54 1.98 -17.93
C VAL A 152 -9.13 1.61 -19.30
N PRO A 153 -8.82 0.42 -19.84
CA PRO A 153 -9.33 -0.01 -21.15
C PRO A 153 -10.84 -0.20 -21.14
N PHE A 154 -11.44 -0.10 -22.33
CA PHE A 154 -12.87 -0.32 -22.59
C PHE A 154 -13.81 0.65 -21.85
N GLN A 155 -13.32 1.84 -21.51
CA GLN A 155 -14.10 2.90 -20.89
C GLN A 155 -13.91 4.20 -21.65
N ASN A 156 -14.86 5.16 -21.48
CA ASN A 156 -14.80 6.48 -22.12
C ASN A 156 -14.97 7.63 -21.11
N ASN A 157 -14.90 7.32 -19.82
CA ASN A 157 -15.07 8.31 -18.76
C ASN A 157 -13.73 8.87 -18.29
N ILE A 158 -13.75 10.12 -17.84
CA ILE A 158 -12.62 10.77 -17.16
C ILE A 158 -13.04 11.04 -15.72
N SER A 159 -12.26 10.51 -14.79
CA SER A 159 -12.44 10.74 -13.35
C SER A 159 -11.26 11.52 -12.82
N ILE A 160 -11.50 12.46 -11.91
CA ILE A 160 -10.45 13.27 -11.29
C ILE A 160 -10.43 13.00 -9.80
N SER A 161 -9.21 12.91 -9.23
CA SER A 161 -9.03 12.73 -7.79
C SER A 161 -9.83 13.77 -7.00
N ARG A 162 -10.59 13.30 -6.01
CA ARG A 162 -11.35 14.16 -5.11
C ARG A 162 -10.48 15.06 -4.25
N LYS A 163 -9.21 14.71 -4.07
CA LYS A 163 -8.23 15.45 -3.27
C LYS A 163 -7.77 16.75 -3.95
N ILE A 164 -7.90 16.89 -5.27
CA ILE A 164 -7.65 18.14 -5.99
C ILE A 164 -8.79 19.11 -5.60
N GLY A 165 -8.46 20.20 -4.93
CA GLY A 165 -9.45 21.14 -4.38
C GLY A 165 -9.90 22.21 -5.38
N ASN A 166 -8.98 22.67 -6.25
CA ASN A 166 -9.19 23.81 -7.13
C ASN A 166 -10.10 23.47 -8.34
N PRO A 167 -11.27 24.10 -8.49
CA PRO A 167 -12.20 23.82 -9.60
C PRO A 167 -11.62 24.17 -10.99
N LYS A 168 -10.82 25.23 -11.09
CA LYS A 168 -10.19 25.64 -12.35
C LYS A 168 -9.18 24.60 -12.82
N GLU A 169 -8.38 24.09 -11.87
CA GLU A 169 -7.40 23.05 -12.14
C GLU A 169 -8.08 21.72 -12.52
N LYS A 170 -9.18 21.37 -11.86
CA LYS A 170 -9.99 20.21 -12.29
C LYS A 170 -10.47 20.33 -13.72
N ALA A 171 -10.98 21.51 -14.12
CA ALA A 171 -11.42 21.75 -15.47
C ALA A 171 -10.24 21.61 -16.47
N ARG A 172 -9.10 22.27 -16.21
CA ARG A 172 -7.89 22.18 -17.02
C ARG A 172 -7.44 20.72 -17.23
N LEU A 173 -7.32 19.95 -16.13
CA LEU A 173 -6.89 18.56 -16.18
C LEU A 173 -7.89 17.66 -16.91
N LYS A 174 -9.19 17.93 -16.79
CA LYS A 174 -10.25 17.19 -17.48
C LYS A 174 -10.18 17.42 -18.99
N ASP A 175 -10.06 18.68 -19.42
CA ASP A 175 -10.03 19.06 -20.82
C ASP A 175 -8.74 18.50 -21.48
N LEU A 176 -7.62 18.61 -20.78
CA LEU A 176 -6.36 18.02 -21.25
C LEU A 176 -6.46 16.49 -21.36
N ALA A 177 -6.89 15.81 -20.30
CA ALA A 177 -7.04 14.35 -20.34
C ALA A 177 -7.97 13.92 -21.47
N ASN A 178 -9.03 14.69 -21.74
CA ASN A 178 -9.95 14.41 -22.85
C ASN A 178 -9.31 14.58 -24.22
N SER A 179 -8.38 15.54 -24.38
CA SER A 179 -7.71 15.80 -25.66
C SER A 179 -6.62 14.77 -26.00
N ILE A 180 -5.93 14.21 -24.97
CA ILE A 180 -4.79 13.30 -25.18
C ILE A 180 -5.13 11.82 -25.01
N ARG A 181 -6.27 11.46 -24.41
CA ARG A 181 -6.65 10.06 -24.22
C ARG A 181 -7.00 9.39 -25.55
N PRO A 182 -6.59 8.14 -25.80
CA PRO A 182 -7.05 7.36 -26.92
C PRO A 182 -8.53 6.98 -26.80
N HIS A 183 -9.15 6.68 -27.92
CA HIS A 183 -10.53 6.19 -27.95
C HIS A 183 -10.65 4.84 -27.20
N ASN A 184 -11.79 4.61 -26.55
CA ASN A 184 -12.07 3.41 -25.76
C ASN A 184 -11.16 3.18 -24.54
N PHE A 185 -10.50 4.27 -24.07
CA PHE A 185 -9.81 4.27 -22.79
C PHE A 185 -10.43 5.30 -21.84
N GLY A 186 -10.74 4.87 -20.63
CA GLY A 186 -11.04 5.75 -19.50
C GLY A 186 -9.75 6.23 -18.84
N VAL A 187 -9.80 7.37 -18.16
CA VAL A 187 -8.66 7.97 -17.49
C VAL A 187 -9.06 8.41 -16.08
N ILE A 188 -8.23 8.03 -15.10
CA ILE A 188 -8.33 8.56 -13.73
C ILE A 188 -7.14 9.49 -13.50
N VAL A 189 -7.41 10.77 -13.30
CA VAL A 189 -6.40 11.79 -13.02
C VAL A 189 -6.03 11.73 -11.54
N ARG A 190 -4.74 11.52 -11.25
CA ARG A 190 -4.20 11.41 -9.89
C ARG A 190 -3.96 12.79 -9.28
N THR A 191 -3.87 12.86 -7.95
CA THR A 191 -3.64 14.11 -7.22
C THR A 191 -2.31 14.78 -7.58
N VAL A 192 -1.29 13.99 -7.86
CA VAL A 192 0.05 14.47 -8.26
C VAL A 192 0.09 15.17 -9.62
N SER A 193 -1.00 15.15 -10.39
CA SER A 193 -1.14 15.88 -11.66
C SER A 193 -1.40 17.38 -11.48
N GLU A 194 -1.70 17.82 -10.25
CA GLU A 194 -2.02 19.23 -9.95
C GLU A 194 -0.80 20.12 -10.23
N GLY A 195 -0.97 21.15 -11.07
CA GLY A 195 0.09 22.08 -11.44
C GLY A 195 1.14 21.58 -12.43
N VAL A 196 1.03 20.31 -12.89
CA VAL A 196 2.01 19.70 -13.81
C VAL A 196 1.87 20.24 -15.22
N ALA A 197 3.01 20.39 -15.93
CA ALA A 197 3.09 20.85 -17.30
C ALA A 197 2.42 19.86 -18.28
N ILE A 198 1.91 20.38 -19.40
CA ILE A 198 1.15 19.58 -20.37
C ILE A 198 2.03 18.51 -21.00
N GLU A 199 3.28 18.83 -21.27
CA GLU A 199 4.26 17.96 -21.91
C GLU A 199 4.54 16.70 -21.08
N GLU A 200 4.60 16.84 -19.75
CA GLU A 200 4.80 15.71 -18.83
C GLU A 200 3.55 14.83 -18.74
N LEU A 201 2.38 15.43 -18.71
CA LEU A 201 1.12 14.72 -18.69
C LEU A 201 0.90 13.92 -19.99
N ASP A 202 1.23 14.52 -21.15
CA ASP A 202 1.14 13.85 -22.45
C ASP A 202 2.16 12.70 -22.57
N LYS A 203 3.39 12.89 -22.05
CA LYS A 203 4.39 11.83 -21.97
C LYS A 203 3.91 10.63 -21.16
N ASP A 204 3.34 10.86 -19.95
CA ASP A 204 2.80 9.80 -19.08
C ASP A 204 1.68 9.02 -19.82
N MET A 205 0.79 9.73 -20.53
CA MET A 205 -0.27 9.10 -21.32
C MET A 205 0.29 8.19 -22.42
N ARG A 206 1.28 8.66 -23.18
CA ARG A 206 1.94 7.87 -24.23
C ARG A 206 2.63 6.63 -23.65
N ASP A 207 3.29 6.77 -22.51
CA ASP A 207 3.94 5.65 -21.83
C ASP A 207 2.92 4.60 -21.35
N LEU A 208 1.74 5.03 -20.88
CA LEU A 208 0.65 4.14 -20.50
C LEU A 208 0.06 3.37 -21.68
N VAL A 209 -0.15 4.06 -22.80
CA VAL A 209 -0.61 3.42 -24.04
C VAL A 209 0.43 2.42 -24.56
N LYS A 210 1.71 2.75 -24.47
CA LYS A 210 2.79 1.83 -24.80
C LYS A 210 2.76 0.59 -23.89
N LYS A 211 2.60 0.75 -22.58
CA LYS A 211 2.46 -0.38 -21.64
C LYS A 211 1.28 -1.29 -21.99
N TRP A 212 0.13 -0.72 -22.37
CA TRP A 212 -1.01 -1.50 -22.85
C TRP A 212 -0.65 -2.30 -24.10
N ASN A 213 -0.03 -1.66 -25.09
CA ASN A 213 0.38 -2.30 -26.33
C ASN A 213 1.37 -3.46 -26.06
N ASP A 214 2.34 -3.23 -25.18
CA ASP A 214 3.34 -4.25 -24.81
C ASP A 214 2.68 -5.42 -24.05
N LEU A 215 1.74 -5.15 -23.14
CA LEU A 215 0.95 -6.15 -22.43
C LEU A 215 0.19 -7.05 -23.42
N ILE A 216 -0.55 -6.47 -24.35
CA ILE A 216 -1.36 -7.23 -25.30
C ILE A 216 -0.51 -7.99 -26.32
N ARG A 217 0.59 -7.38 -26.82
CA ARG A 217 1.54 -8.07 -27.72
C ARG A 217 2.25 -9.24 -27.02
N GLY A 218 2.54 -9.11 -25.73
CA GLY A 218 3.14 -10.17 -24.92
C GLY A 218 2.30 -11.45 -24.84
N LEU A 219 0.99 -11.36 -25.04
CA LEU A 219 0.09 -12.51 -24.97
C LEU A 219 0.28 -13.50 -26.13
N LYS A 220 0.78 -13.09 -27.29
CA LYS A 220 0.92 -13.93 -28.50
C LYS A 220 1.73 -15.19 -28.25
N ASN A 221 2.83 -15.08 -27.52
CA ASN A 221 3.77 -16.19 -27.31
C ASN A 221 3.86 -16.61 -25.83
N ALA A 222 2.98 -16.08 -24.99
CA ALA A 222 3.02 -16.35 -23.57
C ALA A 222 2.53 -17.77 -23.25
N PRO A 223 3.26 -18.52 -22.43
CA PRO A 223 2.75 -19.73 -21.85
C PRO A 223 1.50 -19.45 -21.00
N LEU A 224 0.56 -20.39 -20.97
CA LEU A 224 -0.55 -20.30 -20.02
C LEU A 224 0.00 -20.35 -18.59
N SER A 225 -0.62 -19.59 -17.70
CA SER A 225 -0.25 -19.48 -16.28
C SER A 225 1.12 -18.85 -16.06
N SER A 226 1.47 -17.84 -16.88
CA SER A 226 2.70 -17.08 -16.75
C SER A 226 2.47 -15.58 -16.55
N LYS A 227 3.45 -14.93 -15.96
CA LYS A 227 3.49 -13.46 -15.85
C LYS A 227 3.80 -12.85 -17.21
N ILE A 228 2.97 -11.90 -17.65
CA ILE A 228 3.11 -11.22 -18.95
C ILE A 228 3.84 -9.90 -18.78
N LEU A 229 3.44 -9.12 -17.80
CA LEU A 229 4.02 -7.83 -17.50
C LEU A 229 4.02 -7.61 -15.98
N GLY A 230 5.15 -7.14 -15.46
CA GLY A 230 5.26 -6.71 -14.06
C GLY A 230 5.16 -5.21 -13.94
N GLU A 231 4.70 -4.74 -12.79
CA GLU A 231 4.75 -3.31 -12.42
C GLU A 231 6.17 -2.81 -12.12
N GLY A 232 7.17 -3.67 -12.21
CA GLY A 232 8.53 -3.42 -11.79
C GLY A 232 8.76 -3.85 -10.33
N ASN A 233 9.90 -3.48 -9.76
CA ASN A 233 10.15 -3.74 -8.34
C ASN A 233 9.37 -2.76 -7.46
N ARG A 234 9.26 -3.10 -6.18
CA ARG A 234 8.52 -2.29 -5.19
C ARG A 234 9.06 -0.87 -5.08
N LEU A 235 10.38 -0.71 -5.22
CA LEU A 235 11.05 0.58 -5.19
C LEU A 235 10.59 1.48 -6.35
N GLN A 236 10.50 0.95 -7.56
CA GLN A 236 10.03 1.72 -8.74
C GLN A 236 8.56 2.13 -8.57
N THR A 237 7.72 1.23 -8.09
CA THR A 237 6.31 1.52 -7.78
C THR A 237 6.18 2.59 -6.70
N LEU A 238 7.00 2.49 -5.64
CA LEU A 238 7.02 3.47 -4.56
C LEU A 238 7.44 4.85 -5.09
N LEU A 239 8.55 4.93 -5.82
CA LEU A 239 9.02 6.19 -6.42
C LEU A 239 7.97 6.84 -7.32
N ARG A 240 7.32 6.05 -8.18
CA ARG A 240 6.21 6.54 -9.03
C ARG A 240 5.11 7.20 -8.21
N ASP A 241 4.78 6.61 -7.06
CA ASP A 241 3.61 7.00 -6.28
C ASP A 241 3.89 8.13 -5.27
N ILE A 242 5.12 8.27 -4.78
CA ILE A 242 5.46 9.22 -3.71
C ILE A 242 6.36 10.37 -4.14
N LEU A 243 7.15 10.20 -5.22
CA LEU A 243 8.14 11.19 -5.63
C LEU A 243 7.47 12.53 -5.99
N ASN A 244 7.85 13.58 -5.29
CA ASN A 244 7.42 14.96 -5.50
C ASN A 244 8.53 15.92 -5.04
N ASP A 245 8.33 17.22 -5.19
CA ASP A 245 9.30 18.25 -4.87
C ASP A 245 9.68 18.35 -3.38
N SER A 246 8.98 17.65 -2.49
CA SER A 246 9.33 17.59 -1.07
C SER A 246 10.47 16.62 -0.75
N PHE A 247 10.91 15.82 -1.74
CA PHE A 247 12.05 14.92 -1.57
C PHE A 247 13.37 15.67 -1.62
N THR A 248 14.08 15.64 -0.52
CA THR A 248 15.40 16.28 -0.38
C THR A 248 16.54 15.31 -0.61
N GLN A 249 16.30 14.00 -0.38
CA GLN A 249 17.36 13.01 -0.45
C GLN A 249 16.83 11.60 -0.71
N ILE A 250 17.54 10.85 -1.58
CA ILE A 250 17.40 9.41 -1.78
C ILE A 250 18.78 8.80 -1.62
N VAL A 251 18.94 7.84 -0.70
CA VAL A 251 20.25 7.25 -0.41
C VAL A 251 20.18 5.74 -0.49
N THR A 252 21.17 5.13 -1.12
CA THR A 252 21.30 3.67 -1.17
C THR A 252 22.75 3.25 -0.94
N ASN A 253 22.94 2.03 -0.43
CA ASN A 253 24.26 1.39 -0.26
C ASN A 253 24.63 0.47 -1.41
N ASP A 254 23.78 0.31 -2.43
CA ASP A 254 23.98 -0.62 -3.53
C ASP A 254 24.09 0.11 -4.88
N PRO A 255 25.16 -0.12 -5.67
CA PRO A 255 25.36 0.56 -6.96
C PRO A 255 24.31 0.19 -8.02
N GLU A 256 23.76 -1.04 -8.00
CA GLU A 256 22.75 -1.47 -8.97
C GLU A 256 21.43 -0.75 -8.69
N ILE A 257 21.04 -0.67 -7.40
CA ILE A 257 19.86 0.10 -6.98
C ILE A 257 20.04 1.57 -7.31
N HIS A 258 21.24 2.13 -7.08
CA HIS A 258 21.55 3.51 -7.44
C HIS A 258 21.33 3.77 -8.93
N GLY A 259 21.83 2.89 -9.81
CA GLY A 259 21.62 2.98 -11.25
C GLY A 259 20.15 2.91 -11.65
N SER A 260 19.39 1.98 -11.08
CA SER A 260 17.95 1.81 -11.33
C SER A 260 17.13 3.02 -10.87
N VAL A 261 17.46 3.60 -9.70
CA VAL A 261 16.84 4.83 -9.21
C VAL A 261 17.17 6.00 -10.09
N LYS A 262 18.43 6.15 -10.52
CA LYS A 262 18.87 7.22 -11.42
C LYS A 262 18.10 7.19 -12.75
N GLU A 263 17.94 6.01 -13.35
CA GLU A 263 17.12 5.83 -14.55
C GLU A 263 15.65 6.23 -14.33
N THR A 264 15.08 5.83 -13.19
CA THR A 264 13.69 6.14 -12.84
C THR A 264 13.49 7.65 -12.65
N LEU A 265 14.42 8.33 -11.97
CA LEU A 265 14.39 9.79 -11.77
C LEU A 265 14.52 10.54 -13.11
N GLY A 266 15.36 10.05 -14.02
CA GLY A 266 15.50 10.60 -15.37
C GLY A 266 14.20 10.51 -16.19
N LYS A 267 13.43 9.44 -16.04
CA LYS A 267 12.09 9.31 -16.68
C LYS A 267 11.12 10.38 -16.21
N TYR A 268 11.30 10.87 -14.98
CA TYR A 268 10.42 11.87 -14.33
C TYR A 268 10.98 13.31 -14.39
N ASN A 269 11.99 13.57 -15.22
CA ASN A 269 12.66 14.87 -15.34
C ASN A 269 13.17 15.43 -14.00
N THR A 270 13.42 14.56 -13.03
CA THR A 270 13.97 14.95 -11.74
C THR A 270 15.48 14.92 -11.79
N ASP A 271 16.13 16.01 -11.37
CA ASP A 271 17.58 16.09 -11.30
C ASP A 271 18.13 15.10 -10.25
N SER A 272 18.58 13.95 -10.74
CA SER A 272 19.06 12.86 -9.89
C SER A 272 20.31 13.26 -9.09
N ASP A 273 21.17 14.09 -9.65
CA ASP A 273 22.44 14.43 -9.03
C ASP A 273 22.27 15.32 -7.79
N LYS A 274 21.13 16.00 -7.68
CA LYS A 274 20.79 16.81 -6.49
C LYS A 274 20.31 15.96 -5.31
N ILE A 275 19.54 14.92 -5.56
CA ILE A 275 18.82 14.19 -4.50
C ILE A 275 19.33 12.76 -4.28
N LEU A 276 19.94 12.13 -5.29
CA LEU A 276 20.39 10.73 -5.21
C LEU A 276 21.85 10.64 -4.75
N LYS A 277 22.08 9.82 -3.72
CA LYS A 277 23.43 9.60 -3.15
C LYS A 277 23.73 8.12 -2.98
N LEU A 278 24.94 7.72 -3.34
CA LEU A 278 25.46 6.41 -3.05
C LEU A 278 26.25 6.46 -1.72
N HIS A 279 25.85 5.63 -0.76
CA HIS A 279 26.54 5.50 0.50
C HIS A 279 27.68 4.48 0.38
N SER A 280 28.90 4.94 0.65
CA SER A 280 30.12 4.11 0.63
C SER A 280 30.75 3.92 2.01
N GLY A 281 30.05 4.30 3.08
CA GLY A 281 30.53 4.20 4.47
C GLY A 281 30.56 2.75 4.98
N LYS A 282 31.40 2.49 5.99
CA LYS A 282 31.48 1.18 6.67
C LYS A 282 30.28 0.91 7.59
N ASN A 283 29.60 1.94 8.06
CA ASN A 283 28.47 1.83 8.98
C ASN A 283 27.19 1.50 8.20
N SER A 284 26.27 0.78 8.84
CA SER A 284 24.94 0.53 8.30
C SER A 284 24.25 1.86 7.93
N LEU A 285 23.67 1.91 6.74
CA LEU A 285 22.96 3.07 6.27
C LEU A 285 21.77 3.40 7.20
N PHE A 286 21.06 2.40 7.68
CA PHE A 286 19.93 2.57 8.59
C PHE A 286 20.34 3.09 9.96
N ASP A 287 21.54 2.75 10.45
CA ASP A 287 22.05 3.29 11.72
C ASP A 287 22.40 4.76 11.57
N GLN A 288 23.02 5.17 10.46
CA GLN A 288 23.38 6.56 10.19
C GLN A 288 22.15 7.49 10.17
N TYR A 289 21.01 6.98 9.66
CA TYR A 289 19.75 7.73 9.61
C TYR A 289 18.82 7.43 10.80
N ASN A 290 19.30 6.74 11.84
CA ASN A 290 18.53 6.31 13.00
C ASN A 290 17.27 5.49 12.67
N VAL A 291 17.25 4.82 11.51
CA VAL A 291 16.11 4.02 11.07
C VAL A 291 15.92 2.80 11.96
N ASN A 292 17.00 2.04 12.24
CA ASN A 292 16.95 0.85 13.10
C ASN A 292 16.39 1.16 14.49
N ARG A 293 16.83 2.26 15.11
CA ARG A 293 16.32 2.69 16.41
C ARG A 293 14.83 3.05 16.36
N GLN A 294 14.40 3.71 15.29
CA GLN A 294 12.97 4.04 15.10
C GLN A 294 12.13 2.80 14.83
N ILE A 295 12.65 1.81 14.10
CA ILE A 295 11.98 0.51 13.90
C ILE A 295 11.76 -0.17 15.27
N GLN A 296 12.81 -0.30 16.08
CA GLN A 296 12.70 -0.90 17.41
C GLN A 296 11.66 -0.19 18.29
N ALA A 297 11.67 1.14 18.31
CA ALA A 297 10.72 1.93 19.09
C ALA A 297 9.28 1.86 18.56
N SER A 298 9.09 1.66 17.24
CA SER A 298 7.78 1.78 16.58
C SER A 298 7.06 0.46 16.37
N PHE A 299 7.74 -0.70 16.43
CA PHE A 299 7.10 -2.01 16.19
C PHE A 299 6.82 -2.81 17.47
N GLY A 300 7.20 -2.30 18.64
CA GLY A 300 6.81 -2.87 19.93
C GLY A 300 5.31 -2.79 20.18
N ARG A 301 4.83 -3.56 21.18
CA ARG A 301 3.44 -3.48 21.65
C ARG A 301 3.12 -2.09 22.20
N ASN A 302 4.03 -1.52 22.97
CA ASN A 302 3.93 -0.19 23.55
C ASN A 302 4.72 0.80 22.68
N VAL A 303 4.04 1.80 22.15
CA VAL A 303 4.63 2.82 21.30
C VAL A 303 4.59 4.16 22.00
N PRO A 304 5.72 4.67 22.52
CA PRO A 304 5.76 5.98 23.16
C PRO A 304 5.57 7.10 22.13
N PHE A 305 4.87 8.15 22.53
CA PHE A 305 4.77 9.38 21.77
C PHE A 305 5.09 10.60 22.63
N SER A 306 4.33 11.63 22.70
CA SER A 306 4.68 12.87 23.39
C SER A 306 4.47 12.79 24.90
N GLY A 307 5.33 13.48 25.69
CA GLY A 307 5.10 13.71 27.13
C GLY A 307 5.07 12.48 28.03
N GLY A 308 5.57 11.32 27.56
CA GLY A 308 5.51 10.06 28.32
C GLY A 308 4.21 9.26 28.11
N ALA A 309 3.31 9.76 27.27
CA ALA A 309 2.14 9.01 26.83
C ALA A 309 2.54 7.93 25.81
N TYR A 310 1.74 6.88 25.68
CA TYR A 310 2.03 5.77 24.78
C TYR A 310 0.75 5.11 24.26
N LEU A 311 0.88 4.49 23.08
CA LEU A 311 -0.15 3.61 22.52
C LEU A 311 0.14 2.17 22.90
N VAL A 312 -0.89 1.39 23.22
CA VAL A 312 -0.83 -0.07 23.26
C VAL A 312 -1.48 -0.59 22.00
N ILE A 313 -0.73 -1.35 21.20
CA ILE A 313 -1.21 -1.87 19.92
C ILE A 313 -1.21 -3.38 19.99
N ASP A 314 -2.40 -3.97 19.92
CA ASP A 314 -2.61 -5.40 19.91
C ASP A 314 -3.28 -5.87 18.61
N HIS A 315 -2.97 -7.10 18.22
CA HIS A 315 -3.53 -7.78 17.06
C HIS A 315 -4.33 -8.99 17.50
N THR A 316 -5.56 -9.09 17.02
CA THR A 316 -6.37 -10.30 17.14
C THR A 316 -6.48 -10.95 15.75
N GLU A 317 -7.09 -12.12 15.66
CA GLU A 317 -7.33 -12.79 14.38
C GLU A 317 -8.15 -11.91 13.40
N ALA A 318 -9.09 -11.11 13.90
CA ALA A 318 -10.07 -10.37 13.09
C ALA A 318 -9.83 -8.86 13.02
N LEU A 319 -9.17 -8.26 14.01
CA LEU A 319 -9.05 -6.80 14.11
C LEU A 319 -7.79 -6.37 14.87
N HIS A 320 -7.43 -5.12 14.68
CA HIS A 320 -6.39 -4.43 15.43
C HIS A 320 -7.04 -3.55 16.50
N VAL A 321 -6.44 -3.48 17.68
CA VAL A 321 -6.88 -2.62 18.78
C VAL A 321 -5.76 -1.66 19.14
N ILE A 322 -6.09 -0.40 19.32
CA ILE A 322 -5.17 0.65 19.75
C ILE A 322 -5.77 1.32 20.98
N ASP A 323 -5.08 1.24 22.10
CA ASP A 323 -5.43 1.90 23.35
C ASP A 323 -4.49 3.07 23.62
N VAL A 324 -5.04 4.22 24.01
CA VAL A 324 -4.30 5.46 24.26
C VAL A 324 -4.11 5.65 25.75
N ASN A 325 -2.85 5.67 26.19
CA ASN A 325 -2.48 5.84 27.60
C ASN A 325 -1.74 7.16 27.82
N SER A 326 -2.14 7.92 28.86
CA SER A 326 -1.48 9.18 29.22
C SER A 326 -0.13 9.00 29.91
N GLY A 327 0.17 7.77 30.36
CA GLY A 327 1.43 7.48 31.06
C GLY A 327 1.61 8.32 32.34
N SER A 328 2.82 8.84 32.50
CA SER A 328 3.20 9.71 33.64
C SER A 328 2.85 11.17 33.46
N THR A 329 2.10 11.54 32.43
CA THR A 329 1.71 12.94 32.19
C THR A 329 0.86 13.43 33.36
N SER A 330 1.36 14.37 34.13
CA SER A 330 0.62 15.01 35.23
C SER A 330 -0.43 15.95 34.64
N PHE A 331 -1.70 15.65 34.89
CA PHE A 331 -2.80 16.54 34.51
C PHE A 331 -3.01 17.60 35.59
N ASP A 332 -3.02 18.86 35.20
CA ASP A 332 -3.51 19.93 36.03
C ASP A 332 -5.02 19.73 36.29
N GLN A 333 -5.40 19.64 37.56
CA GLN A 333 -6.79 19.33 37.94
C GLN A 333 -7.80 20.37 37.42
N GLN A 334 -7.37 21.64 37.24
CA GLN A 334 -8.22 22.72 36.76
C GLN A 334 -8.54 22.64 35.25
N ASN A 335 -7.66 22.00 34.46
CA ASN A 335 -7.79 21.91 32.99
C ASN A 335 -7.78 20.46 32.48
N ARG A 336 -8.27 19.52 33.29
CA ARG A 336 -8.18 18.07 32.98
C ARG A 336 -8.69 17.71 31.58
N GLU A 337 -9.85 18.24 31.18
CA GLU A 337 -10.41 17.92 29.85
C GLU A 337 -9.63 18.51 28.69
N GLU A 338 -8.95 19.65 28.87
CA GLU A 338 -8.07 20.22 27.83
C GLU A 338 -6.78 19.40 27.71
N ASN A 339 -6.24 18.97 28.83
CA ASN A 339 -5.05 18.11 28.84
C ASN A 339 -5.33 16.76 28.18
N VAL A 340 -6.49 16.14 28.46
CA VAL A 340 -6.94 14.90 27.82
C VAL A 340 -7.10 15.09 26.29
N LEU A 341 -7.74 16.18 25.88
CA LEU A 341 -7.88 16.48 24.44
C LEU A 341 -6.49 16.64 23.79
N LYS A 342 -5.56 17.34 24.43
CA LYS A 342 -4.21 17.54 23.92
C LYS A 342 -3.50 16.19 23.72
N VAL A 343 -3.51 15.31 24.72
CA VAL A 343 -2.91 13.97 24.63
C VAL A 343 -3.57 13.14 23.51
N ASN A 344 -4.89 13.18 23.42
CA ASN A 344 -5.62 12.48 22.37
C ASN A 344 -5.29 13.03 20.96
N LEU A 345 -5.11 14.35 20.80
CA LEU A 345 -4.71 14.95 19.52
C LEU A 345 -3.28 14.56 19.12
N GLU A 346 -2.35 14.50 20.08
CA GLU A 346 -0.99 14.02 19.86
C GLU A 346 -0.99 12.52 19.50
N ALA A 347 -1.87 11.73 20.15
CA ALA A 347 -2.08 10.32 19.82
C ALA A 347 -2.60 10.12 18.39
N VAL A 348 -3.47 11.00 17.89
CA VAL A 348 -4.00 10.95 16.51
C VAL A 348 -2.88 10.92 15.47
N GLU A 349 -1.88 11.78 15.61
CA GLU A 349 -0.75 11.85 14.68
C GLU A 349 0.07 10.55 14.71
N GLU A 350 0.30 10.02 15.92
CA GLU A 350 1.04 8.77 16.06
C GLU A 350 0.23 7.57 15.58
N ILE A 351 -1.08 7.51 15.84
CA ILE A 351 -1.98 6.46 15.34
C ILE A 351 -1.97 6.45 13.80
N ALA A 352 -2.14 7.60 13.15
CA ALA A 352 -2.11 7.70 11.70
C ALA A 352 -0.75 7.24 11.13
N ARG A 353 0.35 7.54 11.82
CA ARG A 353 1.69 7.05 11.49
C ARG A 353 1.80 5.53 11.64
N GLN A 354 1.35 4.99 12.78
CA GLN A 354 1.44 3.55 13.07
C GLN A 354 0.60 2.70 12.11
N VAL A 355 -0.60 3.16 11.77
CA VAL A 355 -1.47 2.49 10.78
C VAL A 355 -0.76 2.35 9.42
N ARG A 356 -0.02 3.38 8.98
CA ARG A 356 0.75 3.36 7.73
C ARG A 356 2.03 2.55 7.87
N LEU A 357 2.80 2.75 8.93
CA LEU A 357 4.10 2.13 9.16
C LEU A 357 3.99 0.61 9.27
N ARG A 358 2.97 0.11 9.99
CA ARG A 358 2.70 -1.31 10.15
C ARG A 358 1.84 -1.91 9.02
N ASP A 359 1.41 -1.09 8.05
CA ASP A 359 0.45 -1.45 6.99
C ASP A 359 -0.79 -2.18 7.56
N MET A 360 -1.34 -1.65 8.67
CA MET A 360 -2.49 -2.25 9.35
C MET A 360 -3.72 -2.19 8.43
N GLY A 361 -4.30 -3.33 8.13
CA GLY A 361 -5.47 -3.43 7.26
C GLY A 361 -6.59 -4.25 7.88
N GLY A 362 -7.82 -4.03 7.45
CA GLY A 362 -9.02 -4.62 8.02
C GLY A 362 -9.70 -3.68 9.01
N ILE A 363 -10.20 -4.19 10.11
CA ILE A 363 -10.88 -3.40 11.14
C ILE A 363 -9.84 -2.95 12.17
N ILE A 364 -9.82 -1.66 12.47
CA ILE A 364 -8.98 -1.06 13.51
C ILE A 364 -9.92 -0.36 14.49
N VAL A 365 -9.83 -0.69 15.76
CA VAL A 365 -10.60 -0.08 16.85
C VAL A 365 -9.64 0.73 17.70
N ILE A 366 -10.00 1.99 17.95
CA ILE A 366 -9.19 2.92 18.75
C ILE A 366 -9.99 3.29 19.99
N ASP A 367 -9.37 3.11 21.15
CA ASP A 367 -9.86 3.57 22.44
C ASP A 367 -9.06 4.80 22.85
N PHE A 368 -9.72 5.96 22.83
CA PHE A 368 -9.12 7.22 23.24
C PHE A 368 -9.41 7.48 24.72
N ILE A 369 -8.56 8.28 25.37
CA ILE A 369 -8.82 8.70 26.75
C ILE A 369 -10.17 9.43 26.80
N ASP A 370 -11.02 9.01 27.74
CA ASP A 370 -12.39 9.48 27.90
C ASP A 370 -12.52 11.00 28.03
N MET A 371 -13.41 11.56 27.23
CA MET A 371 -13.83 12.97 27.24
C MET A 371 -15.34 13.08 27.40
N ARG A 372 -15.80 14.09 28.10
CA ARG A 372 -17.25 14.32 28.30
C ARG A 372 -17.83 15.29 27.28
N ASP A 373 -17.08 16.34 26.90
CA ASP A 373 -17.54 17.40 26.00
C ASP A 373 -17.73 16.90 24.56
N PRO A 374 -18.95 16.94 24.00
CA PRO A 374 -19.22 16.55 22.61
C PRO A 374 -18.45 17.39 21.57
N LYS A 375 -18.13 18.65 21.86
CA LYS A 375 -17.34 19.50 20.96
C LYS A 375 -15.92 18.98 20.83
N LYS A 376 -15.29 18.63 21.95
CA LYS A 376 -13.94 18.07 21.98
C LYS A 376 -13.88 16.70 21.30
N LYS A 377 -14.91 15.86 21.45
CA LYS A 377 -15.05 14.58 20.72
C LYS A 377 -15.11 14.81 19.19
N ASN A 378 -15.85 15.81 18.74
CA ASN A 378 -15.94 16.13 17.33
C ASN A 378 -14.63 16.73 16.78
N GLU A 379 -13.93 17.54 17.58
CA GLU A 379 -12.60 18.06 17.25
C GLU A 379 -11.59 16.93 17.04
N LEU A 380 -11.52 16.00 17.99
CA LEU A 380 -10.68 14.81 17.90
C LEU A 380 -10.99 13.99 16.65
N PHE A 381 -12.26 13.74 16.36
CA PHE A 381 -12.70 13.00 15.19
C PHE A 381 -12.29 13.70 13.87
N THR A 382 -12.40 15.02 13.83
CA THR A 382 -12.00 15.83 12.68
C THR A 382 -10.47 15.79 12.48
N ALA A 383 -9.71 15.87 13.59
CA ALA A 383 -8.26 15.73 13.56
C ALA A 383 -7.82 14.36 13.03
N LEU A 384 -8.44 13.26 13.50
CA LEU A 384 -8.15 11.92 13.00
C LEU A 384 -8.43 11.78 11.50
N LYS A 385 -9.57 12.30 11.03
CA LYS A 385 -9.88 12.34 9.60
C LYS A 385 -8.83 13.11 8.81
N SER A 386 -8.32 14.21 9.36
CA SER A 386 -7.30 15.03 8.71
C SER A 386 -5.95 14.31 8.64
N ALA A 387 -5.50 13.71 9.73
CA ALA A 387 -4.26 12.96 9.80
C ALA A 387 -4.25 11.76 8.84
N MET A 388 -5.38 11.06 8.72
CA MET A 388 -5.54 9.93 7.82
C MET A 388 -5.67 10.30 6.32
N LYS A 389 -5.87 11.57 5.95
CA LYS A 389 -5.92 12.00 4.53
C LYS A 389 -4.65 11.70 3.75
N THR A 390 -3.51 11.63 4.44
CA THR A 390 -2.21 11.34 3.83
C THR A 390 -2.06 9.84 3.51
N ASP A 391 -2.86 8.97 4.11
CA ASP A 391 -2.84 7.54 3.81
C ASP A 391 -3.29 7.27 2.36
N ARG A 392 -2.52 6.43 1.67
CA ARG A 392 -2.80 6.05 0.28
C ARG A 392 -3.82 4.93 0.18
N ALA A 393 -3.90 4.07 1.21
CA ALA A 393 -4.87 2.99 1.25
C ALA A 393 -6.29 3.53 1.45
N ARG A 394 -7.24 2.91 0.80
CA ARG A 394 -8.66 3.26 0.95
C ARG A 394 -9.11 2.91 2.36
N HIS A 395 -9.67 3.88 3.04
CA HIS A 395 -10.16 3.72 4.41
C HIS A 395 -11.47 4.46 4.63
N THR A 396 -12.20 4.04 5.64
CA THR A 396 -13.43 4.69 6.13
C THR A 396 -13.33 4.80 7.65
N ILE A 397 -13.60 5.99 8.19
CA ILE A 397 -13.58 6.27 9.63
C ILE A 397 -15.01 6.54 10.06
N LEU A 398 -15.52 5.76 10.99
CA LEU A 398 -16.85 5.96 11.58
C LEU A 398 -16.78 6.98 12.72
N PRO A 399 -17.86 7.74 12.96
CA PRO A 399 -17.95 8.61 14.13
C PRO A 399 -17.72 7.82 15.42
N MET A 400 -17.24 8.53 16.46
CA MET A 400 -17.07 7.95 17.78
C MET A 400 -18.38 7.33 18.29
N SER A 401 -18.30 6.09 18.73
CA SER A 401 -19.44 5.35 19.25
C SER A 401 -19.90 5.90 20.62
N LYS A 402 -21.06 5.44 21.10
CA LYS A 402 -21.53 5.78 22.46
C LYS A 402 -20.58 5.31 23.56
N PHE A 403 -19.76 4.30 23.28
CA PHE A 403 -18.74 3.76 24.19
C PHE A 403 -17.39 4.47 24.12
N GLY A 404 -17.27 5.56 23.35
CA GLY A 404 -16.01 6.31 23.19
C GLY A 404 -15.07 5.76 22.12
N LEU A 405 -15.40 4.62 21.49
CA LEU A 405 -14.54 3.95 20.52
C LEU A 405 -14.65 4.56 19.11
N VAL A 406 -13.52 4.71 18.43
CA VAL A 406 -13.47 5.06 17.01
C VAL A 406 -13.11 3.82 16.19
N GLN A 407 -13.83 3.60 15.10
CA GLN A 407 -13.63 2.46 14.22
C GLN A 407 -13.14 2.93 12.85
N ILE A 408 -12.08 2.28 12.37
CA ILE A 408 -11.52 2.49 11.03
C ILE A 408 -11.60 1.17 10.27
N THR A 409 -12.09 1.21 9.05
CA THR A 409 -11.88 0.12 8.09
C THR A 409 -10.86 0.58 7.06
N ARG A 410 -9.76 -0.16 6.91
CA ARG A 410 -8.69 0.14 5.95
C ARG A 410 -8.48 -1.05 5.02
N GLU A 411 -8.35 -0.77 3.74
CA GLU A 411 -8.14 -1.83 2.76
C GLU A 411 -6.81 -2.55 3.00
N ARG A 412 -6.87 -3.87 3.14
CA ARG A 412 -5.68 -4.71 3.24
C ARG A 412 -5.25 -5.12 1.83
N VAL A 413 -4.16 -4.54 1.35
CA VAL A 413 -3.59 -4.84 0.03
C VAL A 413 -2.44 -5.84 0.16
N ARG A 414 -1.72 -5.82 1.28
CA ARG A 414 -0.56 -6.63 1.62
C ARG A 414 -0.68 -7.20 3.02
N PRO A 415 0.15 -8.19 3.40
CA PRO A 415 0.33 -8.56 4.79
C PRO A 415 0.76 -7.36 5.64
N ALA A 416 0.30 -7.31 6.89
CA ALA A 416 0.80 -6.32 7.84
C ALA A 416 2.31 -6.50 8.04
N THR A 417 3.03 -5.40 8.21
CA THR A 417 4.47 -5.45 8.50
C THR A 417 4.64 -5.75 9.98
N GLU A 418 5.10 -6.96 10.28
CA GLU A 418 5.43 -7.40 11.63
C GLU A 418 6.95 -7.53 11.75
N ILE A 419 7.52 -6.86 12.74
CA ILE A 419 8.94 -6.95 13.06
C ILE A 419 9.03 -7.37 14.53
N ALA A 420 9.59 -8.55 14.77
CA ALA A 420 9.86 -9.01 16.12
C ALA A 420 10.96 -8.12 16.73
N THR A 421 10.56 -7.17 17.58
CA THR A 421 11.48 -6.25 18.27
C THR A 421 11.90 -6.77 19.64
N GLN A 422 11.22 -7.80 20.16
CA GLN A 422 11.47 -8.42 21.45
C GLN A 422 11.21 -9.93 21.34
N GLU A 423 12.01 -10.74 22.04
CA GLU A 423 11.69 -12.14 22.24
C GLU A 423 10.55 -12.25 23.23
N VAL A 424 9.51 -12.99 22.87
CA VAL A 424 8.37 -13.23 23.75
C VAL A 424 8.84 -14.18 24.85
N CYS A 425 8.79 -13.74 26.09
CA CYS A 425 9.09 -14.60 27.23
C CYS A 425 8.16 -15.82 27.24
N ILE A 426 8.74 -17.02 27.15
CA ILE A 426 7.98 -18.28 27.07
C ILE A 426 7.09 -18.49 28.30
N SER A 427 7.48 -17.98 29.47
CA SER A 427 6.77 -18.18 30.73
C SER A 427 5.57 -17.24 30.92
N CYS A 428 5.68 -15.95 30.52
CA CYS A 428 4.61 -14.97 30.71
C CYS A 428 3.98 -14.42 29.43
N ASN A 429 4.41 -14.89 28.27
CA ASN A 429 3.95 -14.37 26.96
C ASN A 429 4.01 -12.84 26.86
N GLY A 430 5.06 -12.24 27.45
CA GLY A 430 5.28 -10.79 27.40
C GLY A 430 4.46 -9.97 28.41
N ARG A 431 3.84 -10.57 29.43
CA ARG A 431 3.05 -9.86 30.47
C ARG A 431 3.88 -9.05 31.46
N SER A 432 5.21 -9.02 31.32
CA SER A 432 6.14 -8.31 32.23
C SER A 432 6.06 -8.79 33.69
N GLU A 433 5.75 -10.07 33.90
CA GLU A 433 5.80 -10.71 35.22
C GLU A 433 7.24 -11.04 35.61
N GLU A 434 7.61 -10.86 36.87
CA GLU A 434 8.91 -11.31 37.39
C GLU A 434 8.93 -12.83 37.48
N HIS A 435 9.82 -13.47 36.72
CA HIS A 435 10.07 -14.90 36.84
C HIS A 435 11.31 -15.11 37.68
N THR A 436 11.20 -15.66 38.86
CA THR A 436 12.30 -16.32 39.56
C THR A 436 12.55 -17.65 38.84
N SER A 437 13.43 -17.69 37.87
CA SER A 437 14.03 -18.94 37.43
C SER A 437 14.96 -19.37 38.56
N GLU A 438 14.63 -20.42 39.31
CA GLU A 438 15.62 -21.15 40.08
C GLU A 438 16.68 -21.67 39.13
N LEU A 439 17.80 -20.97 39.04
CA LEU A 439 19.00 -21.40 38.37
C LEU A 439 19.63 -22.54 39.19
N GLN A 440 19.08 -23.73 39.06
CA GLN A 440 19.88 -24.91 39.35
C GLN A 440 20.73 -25.30 38.15
N SER A 441 22.04 -25.20 38.38
CA SER A 441 23.18 -25.74 37.67
C SER A 441 23.79 -24.94 36.51
N ARG A 442 24.93 -24.38 36.87
CA ARG A 442 26.26 -24.42 36.22
C ARG A 442 26.33 -24.35 34.67
N VAL A 443 27.12 -23.36 34.30
CA VAL A 443 27.84 -23.14 33.02
C VAL A 443 27.05 -22.41 31.95
N ASP A 444 27.61 -21.27 31.62
CA ASP A 444 27.37 -20.31 30.58
C ASP A 444 26.44 -19.14 30.95
N ILE A 445 27.10 -18.17 31.59
CA ILE A 445 26.60 -16.82 31.74
C ILE A 445 26.75 -16.12 30.39
N SER A 446 25.69 -16.08 29.63
CA SER A 446 25.44 -14.97 28.70
C SER A 446 23.95 -14.93 28.37
N TYR A 447 23.39 -13.74 28.52
CA TYR A 447 22.00 -13.33 28.31
C TYR A 447 21.06 -13.45 29.51
N ALA A 448 21.27 -12.57 30.47
CA ALA A 448 20.18 -12.19 31.38
C ALA A 448 19.21 -11.29 30.59
N VAL A 449 18.04 -11.80 30.25
CA VAL A 449 16.93 -11.02 29.75
C VAL A 449 16.31 -10.29 30.93
N PHE A 450 16.62 -9.02 31.11
CA PHE A 450 15.96 -8.16 32.09
C PHE A 450 14.60 -7.72 31.57
N CYS A 451 13.52 -8.31 32.05
CA CYS A 451 12.21 -7.69 32.01
C CYS A 451 12.18 -6.54 33.03
N LEU A 452 12.51 -5.34 32.60
CA LEU A 452 12.45 -4.16 33.45
C LEU A 452 10.98 -3.75 33.67
N LYS A 453 10.48 -3.98 34.87
CA LYS A 453 9.31 -3.27 35.38
C LYS A 453 9.68 -1.78 35.54
N LYS A 454 9.07 -0.89 34.75
CA LYS A 454 9.04 0.54 35.12
C LYS A 454 7.90 0.74 36.09
N LYS A 455 8.25 1.17 37.32
CA LYS A 455 7.30 1.77 38.27
C LYS A 455 6.76 3.09 37.71
#